data_7edce4d05bbe2fb86bf54e75db785d50
#
_entry.id   7edce4d05bbe2fb86bf54e75db785d50
#
_cell.length_a   1.000
_cell.length_b   1.000
_cell.length_c   1.000
_cell.angle_alpha   90.00
_cell.angle_beta   90.00
_cell.angle_gamma   90.00
#
_symmetry.space_group_name_H-M   'P 1'
#
loop_
_entity.id
_entity.type
_entity.pdbx_description
1 polymer ?
#
loop_
_entity_poly.entity_id
_entity_poly.type
_entity_poly.pdbx_seq_one_letter_code
_entity_poly.pdbx_strand_id
1 'polypeptide(L)'
;IIHNDEVVADLERQGVHVINDSEDFKSLSEGTIIIRSHGVSKAIYDEILNAGLDLVDATCPFVRKIHKIVERESGDGRVIIIIGNNHHPEVEGIMGWCHTHPIVIENREQAEGIELDADTKISIVSQTTFNYNKFQDLVEIISEKGYDINVFNTICNATEERQTEVRELAKKSDAMIVIGGRHSSNTQKLFEISKKECSNTFYIQTKNDLNMEDFSNIGMLGITAGASTPNNIIKEVHESMAEMSFDQMLEESFKTIRNGEVVQGTIIDVKEDEIILNIGYKA
;
A
#
# COMPACT_ATOMS: atom_id res chain seq x y z
N ILE A 1 -10.70 5.31 9.44
CA ILE A 1 -10.29 6.36 8.53
C ILE A 1 -9.17 5.87 7.64
N ILE A 2 -8.15 5.24 8.18
CA ILE A 2 -6.96 4.83 7.43
C ILE A 2 -6.47 3.55 8.07
N HIS A 3 -6.00 2.57 7.29
CA HIS A 3 -5.35 1.38 7.81
C HIS A 3 -3.91 1.69 8.27
N ASN A 4 -3.80 2.64 9.21
CA ASN A 4 -2.56 3.04 9.85
C ASN A 4 -2.86 3.35 11.32
N ASP A 5 -2.37 2.50 12.19
CA ASP A 5 -2.67 2.54 13.62
C ASP A 5 -2.17 3.82 14.29
N GLU A 6 -1.04 4.38 13.81
CA GLU A 6 -0.48 5.64 14.30
C GLU A 6 -1.42 6.83 14.04
N VAL A 7 -2.02 6.87 12.82
CA VAL A 7 -2.97 7.92 12.45
C VAL A 7 -4.27 7.78 13.24
N VAL A 8 -4.74 6.55 13.47
CA VAL A 8 -5.94 6.30 14.29
C VAL A 8 -5.70 6.76 15.70
N ALA A 9 -4.58 6.36 16.31
CA ALA A 9 -4.23 6.77 17.67
C ALA A 9 -4.06 8.30 17.82
N ASP A 10 -3.57 8.99 16.79
CA ASP A 10 -3.46 10.45 16.79
C ASP A 10 -4.84 11.13 16.75
N LEU A 11 -5.75 10.63 15.93
CA LEU A 11 -7.13 11.13 15.86
C LEU A 11 -7.89 10.86 17.15
N GLU A 12 -7.71 9.70 17.77
CA GLU A 12 -8.31 9.41 19.09
C GLU A 12 -7.85 10.35 20.17
N ARG A 13 -6.55 10.71 20.18
CA ARG A 13 -6.02 11.75 21.11
C ARG A 13 -6.65 13.13 20.87
N GLN A 14 -7.11 13.40 19.65
CA GLN A 14 -7.82 14.63 19.28
C GLN A 14 -9.33 14.56 19.56
N GLY A 15 -9.83 13.46 20.15
CA GLY A 15 -11.24 13.29 20.53
C GLY A 15 -12.11 12.70 19.41
N VAL A 16 -11.53 12.13 18.35
CA VAL A 16 -12.28 11.36 17.36
C VAL A 16 -12.45 9.93 17.87
N HIS A 17 -13.66 9.40 17.82
CA HIS A 17 -13.95 8.02 18.21
C HIS A 17 -14.12 7.13 16.99
N VAL A 18 -13.48 5.96 16.99
CA VAL A 18 -13.66 4.97 15.93
C VAL A 18 -14.93 4.18 16.20
N ILE A 19 -15.81 4.13 15.21
CA ILE A 19 -17.04 3.33 15.23
C ILE A 19 -16.77 2.08 14.38
N ASN A 20 -16.84 0.92 14.99
CA ASN A 20 -16.64 -0.36 14.33
C ASN A 20 -17.96 -1.09 14.04
N ASP A 21 -19.01 -0.82 14.81
CA ASP A 21 -20.32 -1.43 14.65
C ASP A 21 -21.39 -0.35 14.43
N SER A 22 -22.39 -0.67 13.61
CA SER A 22 -23.55 0.23 13.36
C SER A 22 -24.37 0.50 14.64
N GLU A 23 -24.36 -0.40 15.61
CA GLU A 23 -25.05 -0.20 16.88
C GLU A 23 -24.45 0.96 17.70
N ASP A 24 -23.14 1.22 17.55
CA ASP A 24 -22.45 2.26 18.32
C ASP A 24 -22.99 3.67 18.01
N PHE A 25 -23.33 3.97 16.75
CA PHE A 25 -23.85 5.32 16.43
C PHE A 25 -25.34 5.48 16.66
N LYS A 26 -26.12 4.39 16.76
CA LYS A 26 -27.56 4.45 17.05
C LYS A 26 -27.87 5.03 18.43
N SER A 27 -26.91 4.97 19.33
CA SER A 27 -27.01 5.55 20.68
C SER A 27 -26.68 7.04 20.74
N LEU A 28 -26.15 7.62 19.66
CA LEU A 28 -25.75 9.03 19.62
C LEU A 28 -26.96 9.92 19.32
N SER A 29 -27.13 10.98 20.12
CA SER A 29 -28.17 11.99 19.92
C SER A 29 -27.69 13.23 19.17
N GLU A 30 -26.39 13.43 19.09
CA GLU A 30 -25.73 14.56 18.42
C GLU A 30 -24.32 14.18 18.01
N GLY A 31 -23.77 14.87 17.02
CA GLY A 31 -22.39 14.69 16.58
C GLY A 31 -22.28 14.56 15.07
N THR A 32 -21.05 14.49 14.58
CA THR A 32 -20.72 14.34 13.16
C THR A 32 -20.15 12.95 12.92
N ILE A 33 -20.77 12.20 12.01
CA ILE A 33 -20.24 10.92 11.52
C ILE A 33 -19.42 11.15 10.25
N ILE A 34 -18.20 10.62 10.25
CA ILE A 34 -17.32 10.66 9.07
C ILE A 34 -17.21 9.27 8.48
N ILE A 35 -17.75 9.08 7.26
CA ILE A 35 -17.53 7.86 6.49
C ILE A 35 -16.09 7.88 5.96
N ARG A 36 -15.32 6.83 6.26
CA ARG A 36 -13.93 6.69 5.80
C ARG A 36 -13.85 6.43 4.28
N SER A 37 -12.63 6.50 3.73
CA SER A 37 -12.36 6.39 2.30
C SER A 37 -12.84 5.09 1.64
N HIS A 38 -12.99 4.00 2.40
CA HIS A 38 -13.50 2.71 1.89
C HIS A 38 -15.01 2.70 1.63
N GLY A 39 -15.72 3.72 2.08
CA GLY A 39 -17.18 3.74 2.06
C GLY A 39 -17.78 2.77 3.08
N VAL A 40 -19.09 2.69 3.02
CA VAL A 40 -19.92 1.76 3.81
C VAL A 40 -21.01 1.19 2.90
N SER A 41 -21.70 0.14 3.34
CA SER A 41 -22.86 -0.40 2.65
C SER A 41 -23.99 0.64 2.54
N LYS A 42 -24.86 0.48 1.56
CA LYS A 42 -26.03 1.36 1.39
C LYS A 42 -26.91 1.38 2.63
N ALA A 43 -27.10 0.24 3.28
CA ALA A 43 -27.89 0.13 4.50
C ALA A 43 -27.34 1.01 5.62
N ILE A 44 -26.02 0.93 5.88
CA ILE A 44 -25.35 1.78 6.89
C ILE A 44 -25.42 3.25 6.49
N TYR A 45 -25.22 3.57 5.22
CA TYR A 45 -25.33 4.94 4.73
C TYR A 45 -26.71 5.54 4.99
N ASP A 46 -27.77 4.78 4.65
CA ASP A 46 -29.16 5.20 4.85
C ASP A 46 -29.52 5.27 6.35
N GLU A 47 -29.00 4.37 7.19
CA GLU A 47 -29.18 4.43 8.65
C GLU A 47 -28.56 5.70 9.25
N ILE A 48 -27.36 6.09 8.83
CA ILE A 48 -26.72 7.33 9.30
C ILE A 48 -27.56 8.55 8.93
N LEU A 49 -28.04 8.61 7.67
CA LEU A 49 -28.93 9.71 7.24
C LEU A 49 -30.21 9.79 8.08
N ASN A 50 -30.80 8.64 8.42
CA ASN A 50 -32.03 8.56 9.20
C ASN A 50 -31.82 8.86 10.69
N ALA A 51 -30.62 8.73 11.21
CA ALA A 51 -30.30 9.01 12.60
C ALA A 51 -30.32 10.52 12.95
N GLY A 52 -30.37 11.40 11.94
CA GLY A 52 -30.39 12.85 12.16
C GLY A 52 -29.05 13.45 12.61
N LEU A 53 -27.95 12.69 12.44
CA LEU A 53 -26.59 13.12 12.74
C LEU A 53 -26.00 13.86 11.54
N ASP A 54 -25.04 14.75 11.80
CA ASP A 54 -24.27 15.36 10.72
C ASP A 54 -23.40 14.32 10.04
N LEU A 55 -23.47 14.27 8.69
CA LEU A 55 -22.72 13.32 7.89
C LEU A 55 -21.66 14.01 7.03
N VAL A 56 -20.42 13.57 7.18
CA VAL A 56 -19.31 13.88 6.26
C VAL A 56 -18.92 12.60 5.51
N ASP A 57 -19.32 12.51 4.25
CA ASP A 57 -18.95 11.37 3.40
C ASP A 57 -17.57 11.60 2.77
N ALA A 58 -16.53 11.04 3.41
CA ALA A 58 -15.15 11.03 2.91
C ALA A 58 -14.81 9.77 2.07
N THR A 59 -15.82 9.07 1.54
CA THR A 59 -15.61 7.95 0.61
C THR A 59 -14.80 8.39 -0.59
N CYS A 60 -13.73 7.66 -0.89
CA CYS A 60 -12.89 7.93 -2.04
C CYS A 60 -13.73 7.99 -3.33
N PRO A 61 -13.53 8.99 -4.20
CA PRO A 61 -14.27 9.10 -5.46
C PRO A 61 -14.23 7.85 -6.34
N PHE A 62 -13.11 7.12 -6.32
CA PHE A 62 -12.97 5.84 -7.03
C PHE A 62 -13.90 4.77 -6.44
N VAL A 63 -13.96 4.63 -5.12
CA VAL A 63 -14.88 3.69 -4.45
C VAL A 63 -16.32 4.07 -4.70
N ARG A 64 -16.65 5.37 -4.58
CA ARG A 64 -18.00 5.88 -4.88
C ARG A 64 -18.43 5.60 -6.33
N LYS A 65 -17.48 5.63 -7.28
CA LYS A 65 -17.74 5.23 -8.66
C LYS A 65 -18.12 3.75 -8.76
N ILE A 66 -17.45 2.88 -7.99
CA ILE A 66 -17.78 1.44 -7.97
C ILE A 66 -19.18 1.23 -7.41
N HIS A 67 -19.53 1.88 -6.29
CA HIS A 67 -20.88 1.81 -5.72
C HIS A 67 -21.97 2.11 -6.77
N LYS A 68 -21.78 3.19 -7.54
CA LYS A 68 -22.72 3.56 -8.62
C LYS A 68 -22.77 2.55 -9.76
N ILE A 69 -21.63 1.93 -10.10
CA ILE A 69 -21.57 0.89 -11.13
C ILE A 69 -22.36 -0.33 -10.68
N VAL A 70 -22.05 -0.87 -9.49
CA VAL A 70 -22.67 -2.10 -9.02
C VAL A 70 -24.18 -1.92 -8.74
N GLU A 71 -24.58 -0.75 -8.22
CA GLU A 71 -25.99 -0.42 -8.02
C GLU A 71 -26.76 -0.42 -9.36
N ARG A 72 -26.23 0.25 -10.39
CA ARG A 72 -26.83 0.28 -11.72
C ARG A 72 -26.86 -1.10 -12.37
N GLU A 73 -25.72 -1.76 -12.48
CA GLU A 73 -25.59 -3.04 -13.20
C GLU A 73 -26.43 -4.14 -12.54
N SER A 74 -26.46 -4.20 -11.20
CA SER A 74 -27.33 -5.16 -10.49
C SER A 74 -28.82 -4.80 -10.60
N GLY A 75 -29.15 -3.49 -10.64
CA GLY A 75 -30.51 -3.02 -10.91
C GLY A 75 -31.00 -3.39 -12.31
N ASP A 76 -30.11 -3.49 -13.28
CA ASP A 76 -30.37 -3.94 -14.65
C ASP A 76 -30.42 -5.49 -14.77
N GLY A 77 -30.36 -6.21 -13.64
CA GLY A 77 -30.45 -7.67 -13.55
C GLY A 77 -29.18 -8.42 -13.91
N ARG A 78 -28.03 -7.76 -13.95
CA ARG A 78 -26.73 -8.43 -14.15
C ARG A 78 -26.20 -8.97 -12.82
N VAL A 79 -25.57 -10.13 -12.86
CA VAL A 79 -24.83 -10.69 -11.73
C VAL A 79 -23.53 -9.90 -11.56
N ILE A 80 -23.27 -9.43 -10.35
CA ILE A 80 -22.04 -8.70 -10.06
C ILE A 80 -20.97 -9.67 -9.58
N ILE A 81 -19.80 -9.62 -10.21
CA ILE A 81 -18.59 -10.29 -9.74
C ILE A 81 -17.62 -9.21 -9.24
N ILE A 82 -17.21 -9.32 -7.99
CA ILE A 82 -16.25 -8.42 -7.35
C ILE A 82 -14.92 -9.16 -7.21
N ILE A 83 -13.88 -8.68 -7.89
CA ILE A 83 -12.52 -9.22 -7.75
C ILE A 83 -11.82 -8.46 -6.61
N GLY A 84 -11.67 -9.13 -5.46
CA GLY A 84 -11.13 -8.52 -4.26
C GLY A 84 -11.23 -9.41 -3.03
N ASN A 85 -10.65 -8.98 -1.91
CA ASN A 85 -10.70 -9.71 -0.65
C ASN A 85 -12.08 -9.58 -0.01
N ASN A 86 -12.76 -10.71 0.18
CA ASN A 86 -14.14 -10.78 0.69
C ASN A 86 -14.32 -10.14 2.08
N HIS A 87 -13.27 -10.15 2.91
CA HIS A 87 -13.30 -9.58 4.27
C HIS A 87 -12.73 -8.15 4.34
N HIS A 88 -12.48 -7.54 3.19
CA HIS A 88 -11.98 -6.17 3.17
C HIS A 88 -13.15 -5.17 3.26
N PRO A 89 -13.08 -4.14 4.14
CA PRO A 89 -14.17 -3.17 4.31
C PRO A 89 -14.65 -2.48 3.04
N GLU A 90 -13.76 -2.25 2.06
CA GLU A 90 -14.14 -1.70 0.77
C GLU A 90 -15.03 -2.68 -0.02
N VAL A 91 -14.69 -3.97 -0.02
CA VAL A 91 -15.46 -5.01 -0.73
C VAL A 91 -16.81 -5.22 -0.04
N GLU A 92 -16.84 -5.29 1.30
CA GLU A 92 -18.09 -5.34 2.07
C GLU A 92 -18.99 -4.14 1.78
N GLY A 93 -18.40 -2.94 1.71
CA GLY A 93 -19.09 -1.74 1.29
C GLY A 93 -19.70 -1.87 -0.10
N ILE A 94 -18.92 -2.31 -1.11
CA ILE A 94 -19.37 -2.50 -2.50
C ILE A 94 -20.50 -3.52 -2.56
N MET A 95 -20.38 -4.66 -1.87
CA MET A 95 -21.42 -5.70 -1.81
C MET A 95 -22.76 -5.13 -1.37
N GLY A 96 -22.74 -4.25 -0.37
CA GLY A 96 -23.94 -3.62 0.19
C GLY A 96 -24.64 -2.62 -0.73
N TRP A 97 -24.06 -2.25 -1.89
CA TRP A 97 -24.69 -1.43 -2.92
C TRP A 97 -25.29 -2.27 -4.06
N CYS A 98 -25.10 -3.58 -4.05
CA CYS A 98 -25.72 -4.47 -5.03
C CYS A 98 -27.18 -4.76 -4.66
N HIS A 99 -28.08 -4.80 -5.63
CA HIS A 99 -29.49 -5.20 -5.43
C HIS A 99 -29.63 -6.71 -5.22
N THR A 100 -28.68 -7.49 -5.72
CA THR A 100 -28.61 -8.94 -5.56
C THR A 100 -27.27 -9.32 -4.93
N HIS A 101 -27.18 -10.48 -4.28
CA HIS A 101 -25.93 -10.94 -3.66
C HIS A 101 -24.84 -11.13 -4.73
N PRO A 102 -23.73 -10.39 -4.67
CA PRO A 102 -22.65 -10.51 -5.64
C PRO A 102 -21.77 -11.75 -5.35
N ILE A 103 -21.01 -12.17 -6.37
CA ILE A 103 -19.97 -13.19 -6.23
C ILE A 103 -18.65 -12.48 -5.99
N VAL A 104 -17.94 -12.83 -4.92
CA VAL A 104 -16.60 -12.29 -4.64
C VAL A 104 -15.56 -13.35 -4.94
N ILE A 105 -14.52 -12.98 -5.70
CA ILE A 105 -13.40 -13.87 -6.04
C ILE A 105 -12.06 -13.20 -5.78
N GLU A 106 -11.09 -13.98 -5.31
CA GLU A 106 -9.74 -13.52 -4.97
C GLU A 106 -8.64 -14.21 -5.77
N ASN A 107 -8.94 -15.38 -6.33
CA ASN A 107 -7.96 -16.27 -6.91
C ASN A 107 -8.50 -17.05 -8.11
N ARG A 108 -7.58 -17.74 -8.79
CA ARG A 108 -7.84 -18.53 -9.99
C ARG A 108 -8.86 -19.65 -9.75
N GLU A 109 -8.71 -20.38 -8.65
CA GLU A 109 -9.59 -21.52 -8.33
C GLU A 109 -11.05 -21.08 -8.21
N GLN A 110 -11.30 -19.95 -7.55
CA GLN A 110 -12.64 -19.39 -7.43
C GLN A 110 -13.20 -18.91 -8.78
N ALA A 111 -12.36 -18.32 -9.66
CA ALA A 111 -12.77 -17.92 -11.00
C ALA A 111 -13.11 -19.13 -11.89
N GLU A 112 -12.31 -20.18 -11.85
CA GLU A 112 -12.55 -21.44 -12.53
C GLU A 112 -13.82 -22.14 -12.02
N GLY A 113 -14.10 -22.02 -10.72
CA GLY A 113 -15.29 -22.61 -10.07
C GLY A 113 -16.61 -21.88 -10.30
N ILE A 114 -16.63 -20.73 -11.00
CA ILE A 114 -17.88 -20.03 -11.30
C ILE A 114 -18.72 -20.85 -12.27
N GLU A 115 -19.93 -21.23 -11.83
CA GLU A 115 -20.93 -21.91 -12.65
C GLU A 115 -22.24 -21.13 -12.59
N LEU A 116 -22.66 -20.59 -13.72
CA LEU A 116 -23.87 -19.80 -13.89
C LEU A 116 -24.63 -20.29 -15.14
N ASP A 117 -25.90 -19.96 -15.26
CA ASP A 117 -26.68 -20.28 -16.45
C ASP A 117 -26.07 -19.59 -17.68
N ALA A 118 -26.14 -20.26 -18.85
CA ALA A 118 -25.50 -19.80 -20.09
C ALA A 118 -25.92 -18.38 -20.52
N ASP A 119 -27.17 -17.99 -20.23
CA ASP A 119 -27.73 -16.67 -20.59
C ASP A 119 -27.47 -15.58 -19.52
N THR A 120 -26.71 -15.92 -18.46
CA THR A 120 -26.43 -14.98 -17.38
C THR A 120 -25.57 -13.81 -17.88
N LYS A 121 -26.05 -12.61 -17.61
CA LYS A 121 -25.31 -11.37 -17.86
C LYS A 121 -24.49 -11.02 -16.64
N ILE A 122 -23.20 -10.76 -16.82
CA ILE A 122 -22.25 -10.51 -15.74
C ILE A 122 -21.66 -9.11 -15.85
N SER A 123 -21.46 -8.45 -14.73
CA SER A 123 -20.64 -7.25 -14.65
C SER A 123 -19.51 -7.45 -13.63
N ILE A 124 -18.29 -7.28 -14.07
CA ILE A 124 -17.08 -7.48 -13.26
C ILE A 124 -16.53 -6.12 -12.82
N VAL A 125 -16.30 -5.97 -11.51
CA VAL A 125 -15.60 -4.85 -10.89
C VAL A 125 -14.45 -5.38 -10.04
N SER A 126 -13.54 -4.52 -9.60
CA SER A 126 -12.46 -4.89 -8.69
C SER A 126 -12.37 -3.95 -7.50
N GLN A 127 -11.82 -4.46 -6.41
CA GLN A 127 -11.31 -3.67 -5.31
C GLN A 127 -10.25 -2.68 -5.83
N THR A 128 -10.28 -1.43 -5.38
CA THR A 128 -9.41 -0.34 -5.91
C THR A 128 -7.92 -0.61 -5.75
N THR A 129 -7.54 -1.42 -4.76
CA THR A 129 -6.14 -1.77 -4.45
C THR A 129 -5.72 -3.16 -4.93
N PHE A 130 -6.56 -3.84 -5.74
CA PHE A 130 -6.24 -5.16 -6.25
C PHE A 130 -5.03 -5.16 -7.20
N ASN A 131 -4.35 -6.29 -7.35
CA ASN A 131 -3.22 -6.42 -8.27
C ASN A 131 -3.73 -6.45 -9.71
N TYR A 132 -3.24 -5.52 -10.55
CA TYR A 132 -3.70 -5.34 -11.92
C TYR A 132 -3.51 -6.59 -12.79
N ASN A 133 -2.33 -7.22 -12.73
CA ASN A 133 -2.06 -8.42 -13.54
C ASN A 133 -2.96 -9.59 -13.13
N LYS A 134 -3.12 -9.81 -11.81
CA LYS A 134 -4.05 -10.82 -11.30
C LYS A 134 -5.50 -10.55 -11.72
N PHE A 135 -5.91 -9.27 -11.75
CA PHE A 135 -7.24 -8.89 -12.22
C PHE A 135 -7.44 -9.30 -13.69
N GLN A 136 -6.47 -9.01 -14.56
CA GLN A 136 -6.53 -9.39 -15.97
C GLN A 136 -6.61 -10.90 -16.15
N ASP A 137 -5.76 -11.66 -15.44
CA ASP A 137 -5.77 -13.12 -15.48
C ASP A 137 -7.14 -13.71 -15.07
N LEU A 138 -7.76 -13.15 -14.02
CA LEU A 138 -9.08 -13.62 -13.55
C LEU A 138 -10.20 -13.26 -14.52
N VAL A 139 -10.15 -12.06 -15.11
CA VAL A 139 -11.11 -11.64 -16.14
C VAL A 139 -11.02 -12.53 -17.39
N GLU A 140 -9.81 -12.90 -17.82
CA GLU A 140 -9.59 -13.81 -18.94
C GLU A 140 -10.25 -15.16 -18.69
N ILE A 141 -9.99 -15.78 -17.53
CA ILE A 141 -10.60 -17.07 -17.14
C ILE A 141 -12.14 -17.02 -17.18
N ILE A 142 -12.74 -15.95 -16.65
CA ILE A 142 -14.20 -15.81 -16.64
C ILE A 142 -14.72 -15.60 -18.06
N SER A 143 -13.99 -14.85 -18.91
CA SER A 143 -14.37 -14.56 -20.28
C SER A 143 -14.37 -15.81 -21.16
N GLU A 144 -13.46 -16.75 -20.91
CA GLU A 144 -13.39 -18.05 -21.62
C GLU A 144 -14.63 -18.93 -21.39
N LYS A 145 -15.43 -18.66 -20.36
CA LYS A 145 -16.67 -19.40 -20.07
C LYS A 145 -17.87 -19.03 -20.97
N GLY A 146 -17.74 -17.96 -21.77
CA GLY A 146 -18.72 -17.61 -22.81
C GLY A 146 -19.95 -16.84 -22.33
N TYR A 147 -19.95 -16.26 -21.13
CA TYR A 147 -21.00 -15.40 -20.61
C TYR A 147 -21.05 -14.03 -21.31
N ASP A 148 -22.18 -13.31 -21.23
CA ASP A 148 -22.30 -11.89 -21.61
C ASP A 148 -21.69 -11.02 -20.51
N ILE A 149 -20.45 -10.54 -20.71
CA ILE A 149 -19.65 -9.91 -19.67
C ILE A 149 -19.38 -8.43 -19.98
N ASN A 150 -19.70 -7.56 -19.00
CA ASN A 150 -19.20 -6.20 -18.92
C ASN A 150 -18.03 -6.13 -17.92
N VAL A 151 -16.88 -5.66 -18.35
CA VAL A 151 -15.69 -5.52 -17.48
C VAL A 151 -15.45 -4.05 -17.18
N PHE A 152 -15.44 -3.71 -15.89
CA PHE A 152 -15.08 -2.39 -15.40
C PHE A 152 -13.75 -2.49 -14.64
N ASN A 153 -12.66 -2.03 -15.25
CA ASN A 153 -11.41 -1.86 -14.50
C ASN A 153 -11.60 -0.70 -13.50
N THR A 154 -11.78 -1.08 -12.24
CA THR A 154 -12.00 -0.14 -11.14
C THR A 154 -10.79 -0.05 -10.21
N ILE A 155 -9.66 -0.64 -10.57
CA ILE A 155 -8.38 -0.43 -9.89
C ILE A 155 -8.03 1.06 -9.99
N CYS A 156 -7.63 1.65 -8.89
CA CYS A 156 -7.25 3.06 -8.85
C CYS A 156 -5.96 3.29 -9.67
N ASN A 157 -5.96 4.27 -10.58
CA ASN A 157 -4.78 4.60 -11.39
C ASN A 157 -3.54 4.85 -10.54
N ALA A 158 -3.68 5.56 -9.41
CA ALA A 158 -2.58 5.77 -8.49
C ALA A 158 -2.06 4.47 -7.87
N THR A 159 -2.90 3.43 -7.74
CA THR A 159 -2.48 2.10 -7.30
C THR A 159 -1.71 1.39 -8.41
N GLU A 160 -2.18 1.45 -9.64
CA GLU A 160 -1.52 0.85 -10.80
C GLU A 160 -0.15 1.48 -11.06
N GLU A 161 -0.07 2.80 -11.06
CA GLU A 161 1.19 3.55 -11.20
C GLU A 161 2.19 3.14 -10.10
N ARG A 162 1.78 3.14 -8.83
CA ARG A 162 2.63 2.70 -7.71
C ARG A 162 3.08 1.25 -7.82
N GLN A 163 2.21 0.34 -8.26
CA GLN A 163 2.58 -1.06 -8.46
C GLN A 163 3.61 -1.22 -9.59
N THR A 164 3.53 -0.41 -10.63
CA THR A 164 4.49 -0.39 -11.72
C THR A 164 5.82 0.20 -11.27
N GLU A 165 5.80 1.36 -10.63
CA GLU A 165 7.00 2.04 -10.12
C GLU A 165 7.76 1.17 -9.12
N VAL A 166 7.05 0.57 -8.15
CA VAL A 166 7.69 -0.27 -7.14
C VAL A 166 8.32 -1.51 -7.75
N ARG A 167 7.71 -2.10 -8.80
CA ARG A 167 8.30 -3.23 -9.50
C ARG A 167 9.63 -2.85 -10.17
N GLU A 168 9.66 -1.71 -10.84
CA GLU A 168 10.88 -1.23 -11.50
C GLU A 168 11.96 -0.80 -10.50
N LEU A 169 11.55 -0.24 -9.36
CA LEU A 169 12.47 0.08 -8.27
C LEU A 169 13.08 -1.20 -7.66
N ALA A 170 12.24 -2.18 -7.34
CA ALA A 170 12.67 -3.42 -6.71
C ALA A 170 13.65 -4.23 -7.58
N LYS A 171 13.47 -4.23 -8.93
CA LYS A 171 14.40 -4.88 -9.86
C LYS A 171 15.81 -4.28 -9.83
N LYS A 172 15.95 -3.03 -9.43
CA LYS A 172 17.23 -2.29 -9.44
C LYS A 172 17.85 -2.26 -8.05
N SER A 173 17.12 -2.62 -7.01
CA SER A 173 17.54 -2.49 -5.62
C SER A 173 18.13 -3.80 -5.09
N ASP A 174 19.16 -3.71 -4.26
CA ASP A 174 19.73 -4.83 -3.51
C ASP A 174 18.87 -5.16 -2.28
N ALA A 175 18.18 -4.14 -1.75
CA ALA A 175 17.17 -4.29 -0.71
C ALA A 175 16.01 -3.31 -0.91
N MET A 176 14.85 -3.64 -0.36
CA MET A 176 13.65 -2.82 -0.38
C MET A 176 13.07 -2.61 1.01
N ILE A 177 12.67 -1.39 1.31
CA ILE A 177 11.85 -1.06 2.48
C ILE A 177 10.47 -0.64 2.01
N VAL A 178 9.43 -1.31 2.51
CA VAL A 178 8.03 -0.97 2.26
C VAL A 178 7.41 -0.48 3.56
N ILE A 179 7.04 0.81 3.61
CA ILE A 179 6.56 1.48 4.81
C ILE A 179 5.03 1.56 4.80
N GLY A 180 4.38 1.15 5.89
CA GLY A 180 2.95 1.39 6.08
C GLY A 180 2.28 0.43 7.05
N GLY A 181 0.99 0.67 7.29
CA GLY A 181 0.19 -0.14 8.22
C GLY A 181 0.00 -1.57 7.74
N ARG A 182 0.09 -2.55 8.66
CA ARG A 182 -0.04 -3.99 8.36
C ARG A 182 -1.42 -4.36 7.80
N HIS A 183 -2.44 -3.57 8.11
CA HIS A 183 -3.81 -3.76 7.64
C HIS A 183 -4.12 -3.01 6.35
N SER A 184 -3.13 -2.30 5.77
CA SER A 184 -3.29 -1.60 4.50
C SER A 184 -3.14 -2.55 3.31
N SER A 185 -4.23 -2.83 2.62
CA SER A 185 -4.25 -3.67 1.41
C SER A 185 -3.27 -3.15 0.35
N ASN A 186 -3.22 -1.83 0.11
CA ASN A 186 -2.26 -1.24 -0.83
C ASN A 186 -0.81 -1.51 -0.42
N THR A 187 -0.46 -1.34 0.88
CA THR A 187 0.91 -1.58 1.36
C THR A 187 1.29 -3.06 1.24
N GLN A 188 0.37 -3.97 1.59
CA GLN A 188 0.59 -5.41 1.42
C GLN A 188 0.88 -5.77 -0.03
N LYS A 189 0.13 -5.19 -1.00
CA LYS A 189 0.37 -5.43 -2.43
C LYS A 189 1.71 -4.89 -2.90
N LEU A 190 2.12 -3.71 -2.44
CA LEU A 190 3.46 -3.18 -2.73
C LEU A 190 4.56 -4.08 -2.17
N PHE A 191 4.37 -4.62 -0.95
CA PHE A 191 5.29 -5.58 -0.35
C PHE A 191 5.37 -6.89 -1.15
N GLU A 192 4.23 -7.48 -1.55
CA GLU A 192 4.20 -8.69 -2.38
C GLU A 192 4.96 -8.50 -3.70
N ILE A 193 4.75 -7.36 -4.36
CA ILE A 193 5.42 -7.03 -5.62
C ILE A 193 6.92 -6.84 -5.41
N SER A 194 7.31 -6.07 -4.38
CA SER A 194 8.72 -5.86 -4.03
C SER A 194 9.42 -7.17 -3.73
N LYS A 195 8.81 -8.02 -2.90
CA LYS A 195 9.35 -9.32 -2.47
C LYS A 195 9.56 -10.30 -3.62
N LYS A 196 8.72 -10.21 -4.66
CA LYS A 196 8.85 -11.03 -5.87
C LYS A 196 10.06 -10.65 -6.70
N GLU A 197 10.38 -9.37 -6.80
CA GLU A 197 11.49 -8.86 -7.62
C GLU A 197 12.80 -8.74 -6.83
N CYS A 198 12.73 -8.41 -5.53
CA CYS A 198 13.85 -8.27 -4.60
C CYS A 198 13.60 -9.15 -3.37
N SER A 199 14.37 -10.24 -3.22
CA SER A 199 14.23 -11.16 -2.10
C SER A 199 14.48 -10.51 -0.74
N ASN A 200 15.36 -9.49 -0.70
CA ASN A 200 15.72 -8.74 0.49
C ASN A 200 14.75 -7.56 0.70
N THR A 201 13.48 -7.85 1.02
CA THR A 201 12.42 -6.85 1.19
C THR A 201 11.89 -6.88 2.62
N PHE A 202 11.88 -5.70 3.25
CA PHE A 202 11.45 -5.46 4.62
C PHE A 202 10.13 -4.69 4.65
N TYR A 203 9.19 -5.14 5.50
CA TYR A 203 7.92 -4.47 5.73
C TYR A 203 7.93 -3.84 7.12
N ILE A 204 7.85 -2.52 7.21
CA ILE A 204 7.92 -1.76 8.45
C ILE A 204 6.72 -0.81 8.59
N GLN A 205 6.33 -0.50 9.82
CA GLN A 205 5.35 0.54 10.12
C GLN A 205 6.03 1.86 10.48
N THR A 206 7.11 1.80 11.24
CA THR A 206 7.89 2.95 11.71
C THR A 206 9.39 2.66 11.63
N LYS A 207 10.24 3.67 11.86
CA LYS A 207 11.69 3.49 11.96
C LYS A 207 12.13 2.52 13.07
N ASN A 208 11.30 2.32 14.10
CA ASN A 208 11.62 1.42 15.20
C ASN A 208 11.61 -0.07 14.78
N ASP A 209 10.99 -0.38 13.65
CA ASP A 209 10.98 -1.72 13.07
C ASP A 209 12.27 -2.02 12.25
N LEU A 210 13.16 -1.02 12.06
CA LEU A 210 14.40 -1.18 11.34
C LEU A 210 15.45 -1.85 12.23
N ASN A 211 16.04 -2.93 11.72
CA ASN A 211 17.31 -3.45 12.25
C ASN A 211 18.43 -3.00 11.30
N MET A 212 19.27 -2.07 11.75
CA MET A 212 20.30 -1.46 10.91
C MET A 212 21.34 -2.45 10.41
N GLU A 213 21.57 -3.56 11.12
CA GLU A 213 22.50 -4.62 10.70
C GLU A 213 22.08 -5.28 9.37
N ASP A 214 20.78 -5.32 9.09
CA ASP A 214 20.23 -5.92 7.87
C ASP A 214 20.59 -5.12 6.60
N PHE A 215 21.06 -3.89 6.76
CA PHE A 215 21.39 -2.97 5.67
C PHE A 215 22.90 -2.72 5.50
N SER A 216 23.73 -3.39 6.29
CA SER A 216 25.18 -3.35 6.14
C SER A 216 25.59 -4.04 4.83
N ASN A 217 26.24 -3.39 3.91
CA ASN A 217 26.68 -3.90 2.59
C ASN A 217 25.61 -3.85 1.49
N ILE A 218 24.63 -2.95 1.56
CA ILE A 218 23.67 -2.72 0.51
C ILE A 218 24.16 -1.57 -0.37
N GLY A 219 24.32 -1.81 -1.67
CA GLY A 219 24.72 -0.80 -2.65
C GLY A 219 23.56 0.11 -3.05
N MET A 220 22.38 -0.45 -3.26
CA MET A 220 21.17 0.29 -3.62
C MET A 220 19.98 -0.12 -2.77
N LEU A 221 19.49 0.81 -1.96
CA LEU A 221 18.30 0.63 -1.14
C LEU A 221 17.10 1.33 -1.78
N GLY A 222 16.07 0.57 -2.11
CA GLY A 222 14.78 1.11 -2.55
C GLY A 222 13.83 1.34 -1.37
N ILE A 223 13.18 2.50 -1.30
CA ILE A 223 12.19 2.82 -0.27
C ILE A 223 10.88 3.17 -0.95
N THR A 224 9.80 2.54 -0.51
CA THR A 224 8.43 2.85 -0.95
C THR A 224 7.48 2.87 0.23
N ALA A 225 6.32 3.51 0.06
CA ALA A 225 5.33 3.63 1.12
C ALA A 225 3.91 3.44 0.61
N GLY A 226 3.07 2.87 1.47
CA GLY A 226 1.63 2.80 1.21
C GLY A 226 0.98 4.18 1.16
N ALA A 227 -0.11 4.30 0.41
CA ALA A 227 -0.82 5.57 0.22
C ALA A 227 -1.34 6.21 1.53
N SER A 228 -1.56 5.41 2.55
CA SER A 228 -2.02 5.85 3.87
C SER A 228 -0.88 6.12 4.87
N THR A 229 0.38 6.03 4.43
CA THR A 229 1.54 6.26 5.30
C THR A 229 1.78 7.76 5.44
N PRO A 230 1.83 8.30 6.68
CA PRO A 230 2.12 9.71 6.92
C PRO A 230 3.51 10.11 6.42
N ASN A 231 3.61 11.31 5.87
CA ASN A 231 4.89 11.84 5.33
C ASN A 231 6.00 11.96 6.39
N ASN A 232 5.65 12.24 7.64
CA ASN A 232 6.63 12.30 8.73
C ASN A 232 7.29 10.93 8.97
N ILE A 233 6.53 9.82 8.94
CA ILE A 233 7.07 8.47 9.08
C ILE A 233 8.02 8.14 7.91
N ILE A 234 7.61 8.47 6.68
CA ILE A 234 8.46 8.27 5.50
C ILE A 234 9.77 9.04 5.64
N LYS A 235 9.68 10.29 6.09
CA LYS A 235 10.83 11.15 6.29
C LYS A 235 11.77 10.63 7.37
N GLU A 236 11.24 10.20 8.52
CA GLU A 236 12.04 9.62 9.60
C GLU A 236 12.80 8.37 9.18
N VAL A 237 12.16 7.47 8.41
CA VAL A 237 12.82 6.28 7.86
C VAL A 237 13.92 6.67 6.89
N HIS A 238 13.63 7.61 5.97
CA HIS A 238 14.61 8.07 4.99
C HIS A 238 15.83 8.72 5.66
N GLU A 239 15.63 9.58 6.65
CA GLU A 239 16.70 10.25 7.40
C GLU A 239 17.56 9.23 8.15
N SER A 240 16.95 8.25 8.84
CA SER A 240 17.68 7.19 9.54
C SER A 240 18.57 6.36 8.60
N MET A 241 18.08 6.06 7.39
CA MET A 241 18.88 5.33 6.40
C MET A 241 19.98 6.20 5.77
N ALA A 242 19.76 7.50 5.61
CA ALA A 242 20.75 8.44 5.10
C ALA A 242 21.90 8.67 6.10
N GLU A 243 21.59 8.78 7.39
CA GLU A 243 22.59 8.88 8.48
C GLU A 243 23.48 7.63 8.52
N MET A 244 22.89 6.42 8.44
CA MET A 244 23.64 5.18 8.41
C MET A 244 24.60 5.10 7.22
N SER A 245 24.15 5.49 6.03
CA SER A 245 25.00 5.52 4.83
C SER A 245 26.18 6.50 4.99
N PHE A 246 25.97 7.62 5.65
CA PHE A 246 27.02 8.59 5.95
C PHE A 246 28.03 8.03 6.96
N ASP A 247 27.58 7.39 8.03
CA ASP A 247 28.45 6.77 9.05
C ASP A 247 29.29 5.64 8.45
N GLN A 248 28.70 4.80 7.59
CA GLN A 248 29.44 3.75 6.86
C GLN A 248 30.52 4.34 5.94
N MET A 249 30.19 5.39 5.17
CA MET A 249 31.19 6.08 4.34
C MET A 249 32.29 6.73 5.19
N LEU A 250 31.93 7.22 6.37
CA LEU A 250 32.89 7.82 7.30
C LEU A 250 33.82 6.73 7.85
N GLU A 251 33.31 5.58 8.30
CA GLU A 251 34.11 4.45 8.79
C GLU A 251 35.02 3.88 7.69
N GLU A 252 34.51 3.71 6.46
CA GLU A 252 35.34 3.30 5.33
C GLU A 252 36.43 4.31 4.97
N SER A 253 36.22 5.59 5.25
CA SER A 253 37.20 6.65 5.04
C SER A 253 38.30 6.67 6.09
N PHE A 254 38.05 6.10 7.28
CA PHE A 254 39.06 5.90 8.32
C PHE A 254 39.95 4.66 8.03
N LYS A 255 40.77 4.74 6.98
CA LYS A 255 41.84 3.77 6.78
C LYS A 255 42.84 3.89 7.93
N THR A 256 42.78 2.96 8.85
CA THR A 256 43.81 2.84 9.92
C THR A 256 45.12 2.39 9.27
N ILE A 257 46.07 3.32 9.12
CA ILE A 257 47.43 2.99 8.66
C ILE A 257 48.16 2.24 9.78
N ARG A 258 48.59 1.03 9.49
CA ARG A 258 49.34 0.20 10.44
C ARG A 258 50.81 0.45 10.31
N ASN A 259 51.55 0.33 11.44
CA ASN A 259 52.99 0.50 11.46
C ASN A 259 53.67 -0.53 10.54
N GLY A 260 54.44 -0.06 9.52
CA GLY A 260 55.04 -0.92 8.50
C GLY A 260 54.23 -1.11 7.23
N GLU A 261 53.06 -0.48 7.09
CA GLU A 261 52.25 -0.54 5.88
C GLU A 261 52.82 0.39 4.80
N VAL A 262 52.83 -0.09 3.54
CA VAL A 262 53.28 0.70 2.39
C VAL A 262 52.06 1.45 1.86
N VAL A 263 52.08 2.77 1.94
CA VAL A 263 50.99 3.64 1.44
C VAL A 263 51.49 4.43 0.24
N GLN A 264 50.59 4.66 -0.72
CA GLN A 264 50.82 5.52 -1.88
C GLN A 264 50.40 6.95 -1.52
N GLY A 265 51.30 7.92 -1.73
CA GLY A 265 51.02 9.30 -1.44
C GLY A 265 51.49 10.24 -2.56
N THR A 266 50.89 11.42 -2.61
CA THR A 266 51.26 12.50 -3.52
C THR A 266 52.12 13.51 -2.75
N ILE A 267 53.30 13.86 -3.25
CA ILE A 267 54.16 14.87 -2.64
C ILE A 267 53.48 16.23 -2.75
N ILE A 268 53.23 16.87 -1.59
CA ILE A 268 52.62 18.20 -1.52
C ILE A 268 53.73 19.27 -1.39
N ASP A 269 54.75 18.99 -0.58
CA ASP A 269 55.82 19.93 -0.30
C ASP A 269 57.13 19.22 -0.01
N VAL A 270 58.26 19.84 -0.35
CA VAL A 270 59.60 19.35 -0.10
C VAL A 270 60.41 20.46 0.58
N LYS A 271 60.77 20.24 1.84
CA LYS A 271 61.64 21.15 2.60
C LYS A 271 63.05 20.53 2.73
N GLU A 272 64.01 21.30 3.27
CA GLU A 272 65.40 20.84 3.38
C GLU A 272 65.56 19.56 4.20
N ASP A 273 64.68 19.34 5.23
CA ASP A 273 64.78 18.23 6.18
C ASP A 273 63.54 17.32 6.17
N GLU A 274 62.48 17.61 5.40
CA GLU A 274 61.25 16.83 5.39
C GLU A 274 60.51 16.84 4.04
N ILE A 275 59.84 15.76 3.74
CA ILE A 275 58.91 15.64 2.60
C ILE A 275 57.51 15.44 3.13
N ILE A 276 56.59 16.32 2.73
CA ILE A 276 55.15 16.24 3.10
C ILE A 276 54.40 15.50 2.01
N LEU A 277 53.78 14.38 2.40
CA LEU A 277 52.99 13.54 1.51
C LEU A 277 51.50 13.62 1.85
N ASN A 278 50.68 13.82 0.85
CA ASN A 278 49.25 13.53 0.98
C ASN A 278 48.99 12.07 0.68
N ILE A 279 48.63 11.32 1.68
CA ILE A 279 48.32 9.89 1.61
C ILE A 279 46.80 9.62 1.61
N GLY A 280 45.96 10.67 1.46
CA GLY A 280 44.51 10.57 1.49
C GLY A 280 43.92 10.27 2.88
N TYR A 281 44.74 10.43 3.95
CA TYR A 281 44.30 10.24 5.32
C TYR A 281 43.95 11.58 5.98
N LYS A 282 42.78 11.63 6.60
CA LYS A 282 42.34 12.76 7.41
C LYS A 282 42.46 12.36 8.88
N ALA A 283 43.41 12.95 9.59
CA ALA A 283 43.58 12.76 11.03
C ALA A 283 42.55 13.58 11.80
#